data_c24fa415f5338e9a447832cb8061f397
#
_entry.id   c24fa415f5338e9a447832cb8061f397
#
_cell.length_a   1.000
_cell.length_b   1.000
_cell.length_c   1.000
_cell.angle_alpha   90.00
_cell.angle_beta   90.00
_cell.angle_gamma   90.00
#
_symmetry.space_group_name_H-M   'P 1'
#
loop_
_entity.id
_entity.type
_entity.pdbx_description
1 polymer ?
#
loop_
_entity_poly.entity_id
_entity_poly.type
_entity_poly.pdbx_seq_one_letter_code
_entity_poly.pdbx_strand_id
1 'polypeptide(L)'
;MDGKRRKVLKTGGGLTLLSLVAAAGWLRPADVLAADWNKAAFEAKSMDDTLKALGGSASTQSKDIVFVSTPDIAENGAVVPIGITSSIPKTESIAILIEKNPNMLAAVFDIPPGTDPAINTRVKMGQSSNVYALVKADGKYYVASKEIKVTLGGCGG
;
A
#
# COMPACT_ATOMS: atom_id res chain seq x y z
N MET A 1 -2.06 50.36 39.45
CA MET A 1 -2.63 49.21 38.75
C MET A 1 -1.78 47.97 39.06
N ASP A 2 -2.41 46.97 39.59
CA ASP A 2 -1.92 45.93 40.45
C ASP A 2 -0.82 44.99 39.87
N GLY A 3 0.38 45.14 40.40
CA GLY A 3 1.47 44.20 40.17
C GLY A 3 1.21 42.75 40.69
N LYS A 4 0.24 42.59 41.57
CA LYS A 4 -0.18 41.26 42.11
C LYS A 4 -0.94 40.42 41.08
N ARG A 5 -1.79 41.03 40.22
CA ARG A 5 -2.54 40.32 39.18
C ARG A 5 -1.62 39.80 38.05
N ARG A 6 -0.54 40.53 37.70
CA ARG A 6 0.46 40.07 36.75
C ARG A 6 1.29 38.88 37.23
N LYS A 7 1.58 38.80 38.54
CA LYS A 7 2.32 37.66 39.12
C LYS A 7 1.48 36.39 39.14
N VAL A 8 0.18 36.47 39.41
CA VAL A 8 -0.74 35.31 39.42
C VAL A 8 -0.91 34.73 37.99
N LEU A 9 -0.99 35.56 36.97
CA LEU A 9 -1.07 35.12 35.57
C LEU A 9 0.23 34.47 35.08
N LYS A 10 1.40 34.91 35.52
CA LYS A 10 2.68 34.29 35.18
C LYS A 10 2.92 32.95 35.84
N THR A 11 2.46 32.77 37.08
CA THR A 11 2.65 31.51 37.81
C THR A 11 1.55 30.48 37.49
N GLY A 12 0.31 30.92 37.29
CA GLY A 12 -0.81 30.03 36.98
C GLY A 12 -0.73 29.45 35.54
N GLY A 13 -0.29 30.26 34.57
CA GLY A 13 -0.16 29.83 33.19
C GLY A 13 0.95 28.81 32.95
N GLY A 14 2.02 28.88 33.73
CA GLY A 14 3.15 27.94 33.58
C GLY A 14 2.83 26.54 34.09
N LEU A 15 2.09 26.43 35.19
CA LEU A 15 1.71 25.13 35.77
C LEU A 15 0.65 24.38 34.95
N THR A 16 -0.29 25.10 34.34
CA THR A 16 -1.31 24.51 33.47
C THR A 16 -0.73 24.03 32.13
N LEU A 17 0.25 24.73 31.56
CA LEU A 17 0.96 24.28 30.36
C LEU A 17 1.80 23.05 30.63
N LEU A 18 2.49 22.95 31.76
CA LEU A 18 3.29 21.78 32.13
C LEU A 18 2.41 20.53 32.36
N SER A 19 1.22 20.69 32.94
CA SER A 19 0.30 19.56 33.14
C SER A 19 -0.31 19.06 31.79
N LEU A 20 -0.58 19.94 30.85
CA LEU A 20 -1.04 19.57 29.51
C LEU A 20 0.05 18.85 28.70
N VAL A 21 1.31 19.28 28.79
CA VAL A 21 2.44 18.61 28.15
C VAL A 21 2.70 17.24 28.76
N ALA A 22 2.57 17.11 30.09
CA ALA A 22 2.70 15.81 30.77
C ALA A 22 1.56 14.84 30.40
N ALA A 23 0.32 15.34 30.24
CA ALA A 23 -0.80 14.52 29.78
C ALA A 23 -0.66 14.10 28.30
N ALA A 24 -0.11 14.96 27.44
CA ALA A 24 0.21 14.64 26.05
C ALA A 24 1.39 13.66 25.93
N GLY A 25 2.32 13.65 26.87
CA GLY A 25 3.44 12.71 26.93
C GLY A 25 3.04 11.27 27.29
N TRP A 26 1.79 11.03 27.68
CA TRP A 26 1.24 9.68 27.86
C TRP A 26 0.70 9.07 26.57
N LEU A 27 0.58 9.85 25.51
CA LEU A 27 0.44 9.31 24.16
C LEU A 27 1.80 8.77 23.75
N ARG A 28 2.07 7.52 24.09
CA ARG A 28 3.28 6.83 23.67
C ARG A 28 3.25 6.73 22.15
N PRO A 29 4.26 7.25 21.41
CA PRO A 29 4.35 7.04 19.97
C PRO A 29 4.59 5.57 19.61
N ALA A 30 4.69 4.68 20.60
CA ALA A 30 4.91 3.25 20.40
C ALA A 30 3.70 2.50 19.78
N ASP A 31 2.50 3.09 19.80
CA ASP A 31 1.30 2.44 19.27
C ASP A 31 1.03 2.82 17.80
N VAL A 32 1.83 3.70 17.22
CA VAL A 32 1.87 3.93 15.78
C VAL A 32 3.04 3.13 15.22
N LEU A 33 2.96 1.81 15.30
CA LEU A 33 3.80 0.94 14.50
C LEU A 33 3.34 1.12 13.06
N ALA A 34 4.01 2.02 12.32
CA ALA A 34 4.01 1.92 10.87
C ALA A 34 4.43 0.49 10.56
N ALA A 35 3.59 -0.25 9.83
CA ALA A 35 3.93 -1.61 9.42
C ALA A 35 5.35 -1.59 8.85
N ASP A 36 6.22 -2.44 9.38
CA ASP A 36 7.62 -2.48 8.96
C ASP A 36 7.68 -2.61 7.45
N TRP A 37 8.38 -1.68 6.81
CA TRP A 37 8.56 -1.67 5.37
C TRP A 37 9.25 -2.96 4.91
N ASN A 38 8.52 -3.81 4.16
CA ASN A 38 9.05 -5.07 3.66
C ASN A 38 9.98 -4.83 2.46
N LYS A 39 11.19 -4.33 2.75
CA LYS A 39 12.21 -4.01 1.77
C LYS A 39 12.50 -5.17 0.82
N ALA A 40 12.59 -6.39 1.36
CA ALA A 40 12.90 -7.59 0.58
C ALA A 40 11.84 -7.87 -0.50
N ALA A 41 10.56 -7.67 -0.19
CA ALA A 41 9.49 -7.84 -1.17
C ALA A 41 9.56 -6.80 -2.29
N PHE A 42 9.85 -5.53 -1.95
CA PHE A 42 9.93 -4.45 -2.93
C PHE A 42 11.23 -4.44 -3.76
N GLU A 43 12.28 -5.12 -3.32
CA GLU A 43 13.53 -5.30 -4.07
C GLU A 43 13.56 -6.59 -4.90
N ALA A 44 12.56 -7.47 -4.72
CA ALA A 44 12.46 -8.73 -5.43
C ALA A 44 12.33 -8.52 -6.95
N LYS A 45 12.99 -9.40 -7.72
CA LYS A 45 13.04 -9.35 -9.19
C LYS A 45 12.17 -10.41 -9.86
N SER A 46 11.67 -11.37 -9.08
CA SER A 46 10.85 -12.47 -9.58
C SER A 46 9.57 -12.63 -8.77
N MET A 47 8.58 -13.30 -9.36
CA MET A 47 7.33 -13.67 -8.66
C MET A 47 7.63 -14.53 -7.43
N ASP A 48 8.51 -15.53 -7.57
CA ASP A 48 8.84 -16.46 -6.48
C ASP A 48 9.53 -15.77 -5.32
N ASP A 49 10.46 -14.85 -5.60
CA ASP A 49 11.15 -14.09 -4.57
C ASP A 49 10.20 -13.11 -3.86
N THR A 50 9.33 -12.46 -4.63
CA THR A 50 8.30 -11.57 -4.07
C THR A 50 7.34 -12.36 -3.18
N LEU A 51 6.87 -13.52 -3.65
CA LEU A 51 5.95 -14.38 -2.90
C LEU A 51 6.58 -14.86 -1.59
N LYS A 52 7.84 -15.32 -1.64
CA LYS A 52 8.60 -15.72 -0.43
C LYS A 52 8.76 -14.57 0.55
N ALA A 53 9.11 -13.39 0.06
CA ALA A 53 9.28 -12.19 0.90
C ALA A 53 7.96 -11.72 1.53
N LEU A 54 6.82 -11.99 0.88
CA LEU A 54 5.48 -11.77 1.43
C LEU A 54 5.00 -12.90 2.37
N GLY A 55 5.82 -13.94 2.58
CA GLY A 55 5.52 -15.07 3.47
C GLY A 55 4.76 -16.22 2.80
N GLY A 56 4.71 -16.26 1.46
CA GLY A 56 4.11 -17.33 0.69
C GLY A 56 5.14 -18.32 0.15
N SER A 57 4.67 -19.52 -0.22
CA SER A 57 5.51 -20.55 -0.86
C SER A 57 5.02 -20.92 -2.26
N ALA A 58 3.73 -20.73 -2.52
CA ALA A 58 3.10 -21.02 -3.80
C ALA A 58 1.87 -20.13 -3.99
N SER A 59 1.49 -19.89 -5.25
CA SER A 59 0.26 -19.20 -5.61
C SER A 59 -0.56 -20.04 -6.58
N THR A 60 -1.88 -19.96 -6.48
CA THR A 60 -2.82 -20.67 -7.35
C THR A 60 -3.55 -19.67 -8.24
N GLN A 61 -3.69 -19.99 -9.52
CA GLN A 61 -4.50 -19.20 -10.44
C GLN A 61 -5.96 -19.16 -9.98
N SER A 62 -6.57 -17.97 -9.96
CA SER A 62 -7.98 -17.84 -9.59
C SER A 62 -8.72 -16.91 -10.54
N LYS A 63 -9.95 -17.31 -10.89
CA LYS A 63 -10.90 -16.48 -11.65
C LYS A 63 -11.68 -15.50 -10.76
N ASP A 64 -11.56 -15.66 -9.46
CA ASP A 64 -12.22 -14.81 -8.45
C ASP A 64 -11.49 -13.49 -8.24
N ILE A 65 -10.35 -13.30 -8.93
CA ILE A 65 -9.61 -12.05 -9.00
C ILE A 65 -9.85 -11.43 -10.37
N VAL A 66 -10.43 -10.24 -10.39
CA VAL A 66 -10.83 -9.57 -11.63
C VAL A 66 -10.13 -8.21 -11.75
N PHE A 67 -9.53 -7.97 -12.90
CA PHE A 67 -9.05 -6.64 -13.26
C PHE A 67 -10.24 -5.78 -13.75
N VAL A 68 -10.55 -4.72 -13.00
CA VAL A 68 -11.61 -3.76 -13.30
C VAL A 68 -10.98 -2.43 -13.69
N SER A 69 -11.59 -1.69 -14.63
CA SER A 69 -11.08 -0.37 -15.04
C SER A 69 -9.57 -0.35 -15.42
N THR A 70 -9.04 -1.51 -15.85
CA THR A 70 -7.65 -1.69 -16.25
C THR A 70 -7.59 -1.85 -17.77
N PRO A 71 -6.95 -0.93 -18.51
CA PRO A 71 -6.93 -0.95 -19.95
C PRO A 71 -6.06 -2.10 -20.50
N ASP A 72 -6.36 -2.56 -21.71
CA ASP A 72 -5.49 -3.47 -22.47
C ASP A 72 -4.31 -2.72 -23.11
N ILE A 73 -4.53 -1.43 -23.41
CA ILE A 73 -3.53 -0.54 -24.01
C ILE A 73 -3.45 0.73 -23.16
N ALA A 74 -2.28 1.03 -22.64
CA ALA A 74 -1.97 2.27 -21.93
C ALA A 74 -1.18 3.21 -22.84
N GLU A 75 -1.74 4.37 -23.14
CA GLU A 75 -1.07 5.39 -23.96
C GLU A 75 0.06 6.09 -23.18
N ASN A 76 -0.01 6.08 -21.86
CA ASN A 76 0.99 6.68 -20.98
C ASN A 76 1.43 5.67 -19.92
N GLY A 77 2.61 5.10 -20.10
CA GLY A 77 3.20 4.15 -19.14
C GLY A 77 3.58 4.75 -17.78
N ALA A 78 3.68 6.09 -17.68
CA ALA A 78 3.96 6.73 -16.39
C ALA A 78 2.76 6.68 -15.43
N VAL A 79 1.53 6.52 -15.96
CA VAL A 79 0.28 6.60 -15.16
C VAL A 79 -0.73 5.58 -15.70
N VAL A 80 -0.52 4.30 -15.42
CA VAL A 80 -1.41 3.22 -15.86
C VAL A 80 -2.43 2.91 -14.77
N PRO A 81 -3.74 3.06 -15.02
CA PRO A 81 -4.76 2.72 -14.03
C PRO A 81 -4.87 1.20 -13.86
N ILE A 82 -4.89 0.75 -12.62
CA ILE A 82 -5.06 -0.64 -12.21
C ILE A 82 -6.17 -0.71 -11.17
N GLY A 83 -7.26 -1.37 -11.52
CA GLY A 83 -8.32 -1.74 -10.59
C GLY A 83 -8.34 -3.26 -10.43
N ILE A 84 -8.45 -3.73 -9.20
CA ILE A 84 -8.52 -5.16 -8.87
C ILE A 84 -9.64 -5.36 -7.87
N THR A 85 -10.45 -6.39 -8.09
CA THR A 85 -11.46 -6.85 -7.15
C THR A 85 -11.24 -8.34 -6.89
N SER A 86 -11.32 -8.75 -5.63
CA SER A 86 -11.28 -10.15 -5.22
C SER A 86 -12.64 -10.57 -4.67
N SER A 87 -13.17 -11.70 -5.16
CA SER A 87 -14.33 -12.36 -4.59
C SER A 87 -13.93 -13.52 -3.67
N ILE A 88 -12.63 -13.70 -3.39
CA ILE A 88 -12.12 -14.74 -2.53
C ILE A 88 -12.48 -14.41 -1.08
N PRO A 89 -13.16 -15.31 -0.35
CA PRO A 89 -13.50 -15.06 1.04
C PRO A 89 -12.25 -14.83 1.90
N LYS A 90 -12.37 -13.95 2.91
CA LYS A 90 -11.28 -13.61 3.82
C LYS A 90 -10.03 -13.09 3.10
N THR A 91 -10.18 -12.28 2.07
CA THR A 91 -9.07 -11.56 1.46
C THR A 91 -8.39 -10.68 2.51
N GLU A 92 -7.10 -10.88 2.73
CA GLU A 92 -6.27 -10.18 3.71
C GLU A 92 -5.45 -9.07 3.07
N SER A 93 -4.94 -9.31 1.85
CA SER A 93 -4.18 -8.30 1.11
C SER A 93 -4.25 -8.52 -0.39
N ILE A 94 -4.01 -7.44 -1.14
CA ILE A 94 -3.91 -7.42 -2.60
C ILE A 94 -2.58 -6.75 -2.96
N ALA A 95 -1.73 -7.46 -3.70
CA ALA A 95 -0.47 -6.92 -4.21
C ALA A 95 -0.50 -6.82 -5.74
N ILE A 96 0.13 -5.77 -6.25
CA ILE A 96 0.29 -5.53 -7.70
C ILE A 96 1.74 -5.75 -8.07
N LEU A 97 1.98 -6.64 -9.03
CA LEU A 97 3.30 -6.93 -9.55
C LEU A 97 3.34 -6.63 -11.05
N ILE A 98 4.46 -6.09 -11.53
CA ILE A 98 4.67 -5.74 -12.94
C ILE A 98 5.95 -6.45 -13.39
N GLU A 99 5.79 -7.44 -14.25
CA GLU A 99 6.84 -8.38 -14.60
C GLU A 99 8.13 -7.72 -15.12
N LYS A 100 7.99 -6.74 -16.00
CA LYS A 100 9.14 -6.11 -16.67
C LYS A 100 9.61 -4.80 -16.03
N ASN A 101 9.10 -4.45 -14.86
CA ASN A 101 9.65 -3.34 -14.09
C ASN A 101 10.97 -3.74 -13.39
N PRO A 102 11.86 -2.79 -13.12
CA PRO A 102 13.12 -3.05 -12.40
C PRO A 102 12.92 -3.75 -11.05
N ASN A 103 11.87 -3.39 -10.34
CA ASN A 103 11.33 -4.07 -9.17
C ASN A 103 9.93 -4.55 -9.51
N MET A 104 9.67 -5.83 -9.30
CA MET A 104 8.43 -6.45 -9.75
C MET A 104 7.24 -5.98 -8.91
N LEU A 105 7.39 -5.90 -7.60
CA LEU A 105 6.34 -5.45 -6.68
C LEU A 105 6.16 -3.93 -6.76
N ALA A 106 4.97 -3.50 -7.19
CA ALA A 106 4.62 -2.09 -7.29
C ALA A 106 3.89 -1.56 -6.04
N ALA A 107 3.00 -2.37 -5.46
CA ALA A 107 2.21 -1.99 -4.28
C ALA A 107 1.67 -3.21 -3.55
N VAL A 108 1.43 -3.06 -2.25
CA VAL A 108 0.66 -3.98 -1.41
C VAL A 108 -0.39 -3.19 -0.65
N PHE A 109 -1.60 -3.70 -0.61
CA PHE A 109 -2.74 -3.13 0.09
C PHE A 109 -3.26 -4.15 1.09
N ASP A 110 -3.23 -3.83 2.37
CA ASP A 110 -3.88 -4.63 3.39
C ASP A 110 -5.39 -4.35 3.38
N ILE A 111 -6.17 -5.40 3.47
CA ILE A 111 -7.64 -5.35 3.46
C ILE A 111 -8.15 -5.72 4.85
N PRO A 112 -8.53 -4.75 5.69
CA PRO A 112 -9.06 -5.02 7.02
C PRO A 112 -10.37 -5.81 6.94
N PRO A 113 -10.70 -6.62 7.97
CA PRO A 113 -11.97 -7.32 8.04
C PRO A 113 -13.17 -6.36 7.90
N GLY A 114 -14.15 -6.74 7.08
CA GLY A 114 -15.33 -5.91 6.81
C GLY A 114 -15.15 -4.84 5.74
N THR A 115 -13.99 -4.80 5.09
CA THR A 115 -13.71 -3.92 3.95
C THR A 115 -13.92 -4.71 2.65
N ASP A 116 -14.51 -4.08 1.65
CA ASP A 116 -14.60 -4.66 0.31
C ASP A 116 -13.20 -4.83 -0.29
N PRO A 117 -12.83 -6.05 -0.75
CA PRO A 117 -11.51 -6.30 -1.31
C PRO A 117 -11.41 -5.79 -2.76
N ALA A 118 -11.49 -4.48 -2.90
CA ALA A 118 -11.41 -3.76 -4.15
C ALA A 118 -10.42 -2.61 -4.03
N ILE A 119 -9.49 -2.52 -4.97
CA ILE A 119 -8.51 -1.44 -5.02
C ILE A 119 -8.54 -0.74 -6.38
N ASN A 120 -8.28 0.55 -6.38
CA ASN A 120 -8.07 1.36 -7.56
C ASN A 120 -6.85 2.25 -7.35
N THR A 121 -5.85 2.11 -8.23
CA THR A 121 -4.61 2.87 -8.13
C THR A 121 -4.02 3.14 -9.51
N ARG A 122 -2.87 3.78 -9.55
CA ARG A 122 -2.08 4.00 -10.76
C ARG A 122 -0.66 3.53 -10.53
N VAL A 123 -0.09 2.85 -11.53
CA VAL A 123 1.28 2.34 -11.49
C VAL A 123 2.08 2.88 -12.66
N LYS A 124 3.41 2.89 -12.50
CA LYS A 124 4.33 3.16 -13.61
C LYS A 124 4.72 1.84 -14.26
N MET A 125 4.61 1.78 -15.59
CA MET A 125 5.08 0.68 -16.41
C MET A 125 6.09 1.20 -17.42
N GLY A 126 7.33 0.71 -17.37
CA GLY A 126 8.39 1.13 -18.29
C GLY A 126 8.22 0.62 -19.71
N GLN A 127 7.45 -0.46 -19.88
CA GLN A 127 7.18 -1.12 -21.16
C GLN A 127 5.95 -2.02 -21.07
N SER A 128 5.48 -2.54 -22.20
CA SER A 128 4.43 -3.56 -22.27
C SER A 128 4.81 -4.77 -21.43
N SER A 129 3.91 -5.22 -20.55
CA SER A 129 4.22 -6.21 -19.54
C SER A 129 2.96 -6.93 -19.05
N ASN A 130 3.13 -8.13 -18.52
CA ASN A 130 2.12 -8.73 -17.66
C ASN A 130 2.08 -8.00 -16.33
N VAL A 131 0.85 -7.74 -15.87
CA VAL A 131 0.55 -7.28 -14.53
C VAL A 131 -0.13 -8.41 -13.79
N TYR A 132 0.37 -8.72 -12.60
CA TYR A 132 -0.19 -9.75 -11.74
C TYR A 132 -0.87 -9.10 -10.55
N ALA A 133 -2.07 -9.59 -10.25
CA ALA A 133 -2.77 -9.36 -9.00
C ALA A 133 -2.54 -10.56 -8.10
N LEU A 134 -1.77 -10.40 -7.04
CA LEU A 134 -1.50 -11.43 -6.05
C LEU A 134 -2.35 -11.15 -4.81
N VAL A 135 -3.25 -12.06 -4.48
CA VAL A 135 -4.19 -11.94 -3.38
C VAL A 135 -3.85 -12.95 -2.30
N LYS A 136 -3.71 -12.47 -1.06
CA LYS A 136 -3.61 -13.32 0.12
C LYS A 136 -4.99 -13.46 0.75
N ALA A 137 -5.42 -14.70 0.98
CA ALA A 137 -6.67 -15.01 1.63
C ALA A 137 -6.53 -16.31 2.44
N ASP A 138 -6.94 -16.29 3.72
CA ASP A 138 -6.86 -17.40 4.65
C ASP A 138 -5.47 -18.10 4.65
N GLY A 139 -4.41 -17.28 4.67
CA GLY A 139 -3.01 -17.71 4.66
C GLY A 139 -2.51 -18.30 3.33
N LYS A 140 -3.31 -18.32 2.27
CA LYS A 140 -2.95 -18.83 0.93
C LYS A 140 -2.83 -17.68 -0.06
N TYR A 141 -2.07 -17.91 -1.15
CA TYR A 141 -1.90 -16.94 -2.20
C TYR A 141 -2.57 -17.38 -3.50
N TYR A 142 -3.27 -16.43 -4.11
CA TYR A 142 -3.97 -16.59 -5.37
C TYR A 142 -3.49 -15.53 -6.34
N VAL A 143 -3.46 -15.85 -7.63
CA VAL A 143 -2.95 -14.94 -8.65
C VAL A 143 -3.87 -14.89 -9.85
N ALA A 144 -4.02 -13.69 -10.42
CA ALA A 144 -4.54 -13.47 -11.76
C ALA A 144 -3.55 -12.58 -12.52
N SER A 145 -3.53 -12.67 -13.84
CA SER A 145 -2.65 -11.87 -14.69
C SER A 145 -3.42 -11.23 -15.84
N LYS A 146 -2.92 -10.05 -16.25
CA LYS A 146 -3.41 -9.32 -17.41
C LYS A 146 -2.21 -8.71 -18.15
N GLU A 147 -2.12 -8.91 -19.46
CA GLU A 147 -1.16 -8.18 -20.28
C GLU A 147 -1.65 -6.77 -20.54
N ILE A 148 -0.77 -5.78 -20.35
CA ILE A 148 -1.01 -4.38 -20.70
C ILE A 148 0.05 -3.95 -21.69
N LYS A 149 -0.39 -3.48 -22.86
CA LYS A 149 0.48 -2.89 -23.88
C LYS A 149 0.67 -1.42 -23.60
N VAL A 150 1.91 -0.98 -23.48
CA VAL A 150 2.27 0.44 -23.34
C VAL A 150 2.73 0.96 -24.69
N THR A 151 2.04 1.99 -25.20
CA THR A 151 2.48 2.65 -26.44
C THR A 151 3.59 3.64 -26.12
N LEU A 152 4.64 3.69 -26.93
CA LEU A 152 5.85 4.49 -26.73
C LEU A 152 5.64 6.01 -26.87
N GLY A 153 4.41 6.51 -26.78
CA GLY A 153 4.08 7.92 -26.97
C GLY A 153 4.11 8.79 -25.71
N GLY A 154 4.40 8.24 -24.52
CA GLY A 154 4.22 8.95 -23.26
C GLY A 154 5.47 9.16 -22.40
N CYS A 155 6.63 8.74 -22.85
CA CYS A 155 7.88 9.01 -22.14
C CYS A 155 8.51 10.31 -22.65
N GLY A 156 7.93 11.45 -22.28
CA GLY A 156 8.67 12.69 -22.22
C GLY A 156 9.81 12.51 -21.23
N GLY A 157 11.04 12.72 -21.69
CA GLY A 157 12.31 12.51 -21.03
C GLY A 157 12.46 12.99 -19.59
#